data_89e340f8d588de0b143edce34aa4239b
#
_entry.id   89e340f8d588de0b143edce34aa4239b
#
_cell.length_a   1.000
_cell.length_b   1.000
_cell.length_c   1.000
_cell.angle_alpha   90.00
_cell.angle_beta   90.00
_cell.angle_gamma   90.00
#
_symmetry.space_group_name_H-M   'P 1'
#
loop_
_entity.id
_entity.type
_entity.pdbx_description
1 polymer ?
#
loop_
_entity_poly.entity_id
_entity_poly.type
_entity_poly.pdbx_seq_one_letter_code
_entity_poly.pdbx_strand_id
1 'polypeptide(L)'
;MATQAKTGSSPTPMMAQYLALKAEASDCLLFYRMGDFFELFFDDAKAAAQCLDIALTARGEHEGEPIPMCGVPVHAAEAYLARLIRGGFRVAIAEQTENPAEA
;
A
#
# COMPACT_ATOMS: atom_id res chain seq x y z
N MET A 1 0.37 -23.67 15.91
CA MET A 1 0.50 -23.16 15.95
C MET A 1 0.58 -22.27 16.04
N ALA A 2 0.69 -22.34 16.30
CA ALA A 2 0.89 -21.43 16.48
C ALA A 2 1.01 -20.56 16.42
N THR A 3 1.22 -20.64 16.14
CA THR A 3 1.48 -19.75 16.11
C THR A 3 1.05 -18.80 16.25
N GLN A 4 0.71 -18.75 16.19
CA GLN A 4 0.39 -17.89 16.25
C GLN A 4 0.40 -17.09 16.84
N ALA A 5 0.27 -17.53 17.06
CA ALA A 5 0.37 -16.64 17.77
C ALA A 5 1.25 -15.68 17.72
N LYS A 6 1.53 -15.43 17.28
CA LYS A 6 2.23 -14.61 17.33
C LYS A 6 1.70 -13.57 17.41
N THR A 7 1.52 -13.65 18.09
CA THR A 7 1.45 -12.81 18.34
C THR A 7 1.08 -11.60 18.02
N GLY A 8 0.36 -10.99 18.30
CA GLY A 8 0.06 -9.67 18.01
C GLY A 8 0.37 -9.23 16.63
N SER A 9 0.64 -10.16 15.78
CA SER A 9 1.05 -9.82 14.44
C SER A 9 -0.09 -9.86 13.43
N SER A 10 -1.33 -9.99 13.92
CA SER A 10 -2.48 -9.93 13.02
C SER A 10 -2.56 -8.55 12.39
N PRO A 11 -2.77 -8.47 11.09
CA PRO A 11 -2.89 -7.15 10.47
C PRO A 11 -4.16 -6.46 10.89
N THR A 12 -4.13 -5.12 10.85
CA THR A 12 -5.35 -4.35 11.05
C THR A 12 -6.32 -4.66 9.90
N PRO A 13 -7.61 -4.35 10.07
CA PRO A 13 -8.55 -4.56 8.97
C PRO A 13 -8.13 -3.87 7.66
N MET A 14 -7.59 -2.67 7.77
CA MET A 14 -7.12 -1.96 6.59
C MET A 14 -5.98 -2.71 5.93
N MET A 15 -5.02 -3.16 6.74
CA MET A 15 -3.87 -3.85 6.19
C MET A 15 -4.25 -5.21 5.63
N ALA A 16 -5.19 -5.90 6.28
CA ALA A 16 -5.67 -7.17 5.76
C ALA A 16 -6.31 -6.98 4.38
N GLN A 17 -7.08 -5.91 4.22
CA GLN A 17 -7.71 -5.62 2.94
C GLN A 17 -6.66 -5.30 1.88
N TYR A 18 -5.66 -4.49 2.26
CA TYR A 18 -4.57 -4.18 1.34
C TYR A 18 -3.86 -5.45 0.88
N LEU A 19 -3.53 -6.32 1.82
CA LEU A 19 -2.77 -7.52 1.48
C LEU A 19 -3.57 -8.44 0.55
N ALA A 20 -4.88 -8.53 0.77
CA ALA A 20 -5.73 -9.35 -0.10
C ALA A 20 -5.77 -8.78 -1.51
N LEU A 21 -5.88 -7.46 -1.63
CA LEU A 21 -5.90 -6.82 -2.94
C LEU A 21 -4.56 -6.95 -3.63
N LYS A 22 -3.47 -6.81 -2.87
CA LYS A 22 -2.14 -6.93 -3.45
C LYS A 22 -1.89 -8.33 -3.97
N ALA A 23 -2.44 -9.33 -3.29
CA ALA A 23 -2.27 -10.70 -3.74
C ALA A 23 -2.89 -10.92 -5.12
N GLU A 24 -3.94 -10.17 -5.44
CA GLU A 24 -4.58 -10.28 -6.75
C GLU A 24 -3.89 -9.45 -7.82
N ALA A 25 -3.00 -8.55 -7.44
CA ALA A 25 -2.30 -7.68 -8.36
C ALA A 25 -0.82 -7.69 -8.02
N SER A 26 -0.26 -8.88 -7.82
CA SER A 26 1.08 -9.02 -7.28
C SER A 26 2.16 -8.46 -8.20
N ASP A 27 1.87 -8.33 -9.50
CA ASP A 27 2.85 -7.79 -10.44
C ASP A 27 2.66 -6.30 -10.68
N CYS A 28 1.81 -5.65 -9.90
CA CYS A 28 1.52 -4.24 -10.04
C CYS A 28 1.93 -3.50 -8.76
N LEU A 29 2.24 -2.22 -8.92
CA LEU A 29 2.30 -1.33 -7.77
C LEU A 29 0.86 -1.00 -7.40
N LEU A 30 0.48 -1.23 -6.16
CA LEU A 30 -0.91 -1.04 -5.76
C LEU A 30 -1.09 0.33 -5.12
N PHE A 31 -1.80 1.21 -5.82
CA PHE A 31 -2.21 2.50 -5.30
C PHE A 31 -3.49 2.30 -4.51
N TYR A 32 -3.39 2.39 -3.20
CA TYR A 32 -4.50 2.12 -2.31
C TYR A 32 -5.05 3.44 -1.79
N ARG A 33 -6.25 3.81 -2.23
CA ARG A 33 -6.80 5.10 -1.87
C ARG A 33 -7.28 5.12 -0.42
N MET A 34 -6.83 6.09 0.32
CA MET A 34 -7.23 6.32 1.69
C MET A 34 -7.45 7.82 1.87
N GLY A 35 -8.72 8.23 1.81
CA GLY A 35 -9.03 9.64 1.89
C GLY A 35 -8.50 10.40 0.70
N ASP A 36 -7.67 11.38 0.97
CA ASP A 36 -7.14 12.27 -0.07
C ASP A 36 -5.79 11.83 -0.61
N PHE A 37 -5.34 10.65 -0.21
CA PHE A 37 -4.04 10.13 -0.64
C PHE A 37 -4.19 8.74 -1.18
N PHE A 38 -3.31 8.42 -2.15
CA PHE A 38 -3.02 7.04 -2.48
C PHE A 38 -1.78 6.63 -1.72
N GLU A 39 -1.84 5.49 -1.06
CA GLU A 39 -0.72 4.99 -0.26
C GLU A 39 -0.23 3.68 -0.83
N LEU A 40 1.08 3.51 -0.78
CA LEU A 40 1.73 2.27 -1.17
C LEU A 40 2.50 1.74 0.02
N PHE A 41 2.63 0.42 0.10
CA PHE A 41 3.24 -0.21 1.26
C PHE A 41 4.26 -1.25 0.83
N PHE A 42 5.16 -1.57 1.75
CA PHE A 42 6.13 -2.65 1.58
C PHE A 42 7.03 -2.39 0.38
N ASP A 43 7.27 -3.41 -0.42
CA ASP A 43 8.18 -3.26 -1.56
C ASP A 43 7.65 -2.29 -2.60
N ASP A 44 6.33 -2.21 -2.74
CA ASP A 44 5.74 -1.23 -3.66
C ASP A 44 6.11 0.18 -3.23
N ALA A 45 6.07 0.45 -1.93
CA ALA A 45 6.45 1.78 -1.43
C ALA A 45 7.89 2.09 -1.73
N LYS A 46 8.77 1.11 -1.53
CA LYS A 46 10.18 1.32 -1.79
C LYS A 46 10.44 1.62 -3.26
N ALA A 47 9.83 0.83 -4.13
CA ALA A 47 10.03 1.01 -5.56
C ALA A 47 9.46 2.35 -6.03
N ALA A 48 8.26 2.70 -5.57
CA ALA A 48 7.63 3.93 -5.98
C ALA A 48 8.38 5.15 -5.45
N ALA A 49 8.80 5.10 -4.19
CA ALA A 49 9.51 6.22 -3.60
C ALA A 49 10.80 6.50 -4.36
N GLN A 50 11.50 5.45 -4.77
CA GLN A 50 12.72 5.62 -5.52
C GLN A 50 12.44 6.18 -6.91
N CYS A 51 11.46 5.65 -7.60
CA CYS A 51 11.15 6.10 -8.95
C CYS A 51 10.63 7.53 -8.97
N LEU A 52 9.83 7.88 -7.98
CA LEU A 52 9.19 9.20 -7.93
C LEU A 52 10.01 10.23 -7.15
N ASP A 53 11.05 9.77 -6.47
CA ASP A 53 11.87 10.65 -5.64
C ASP A 53 11.04 11.33 -4.57
N ILE A 54 10.25 10.55 -3.87
CA ILE A 54 9.42 11.03 -2.77
C ILE A 54 9.82 10.30 -1.50
N ALA A 55 9.37 10.84 -0.36
CA ALA A 55 9.77 10.31 0.93
C ALA A 55 9.22 8.92 1.18
N LEU A 56 10.07 8.07 1.72
CA LEU A 56 9.65 6.77 2.21
C LEU A 56 9.55 6.88 3.72
N THR A 57 8.38 6.57 4.26
CA THR A 57 8.15 6.67 5.69
C THR A 57 7.72 5.31 6.22
N ALA A 58 7.19 5.30 7.43
CA ALA A 58 6.70 4.07 8.03
C ALA A 58 5.32 4.30 8.58
N ARG A 59 4.48 3.27 8.53
CA ARG A 59 3.13 3.36 9.06
C ARG A 59 2.82 2.08 9.81
N GLY A 60 2.81 2.16 11.14
CA GLY A 60 2.53 0.99 11.94
C GLY A 60 3.57 -0.09 11.77
N GLU A 61 3.19 -1.28 12.18
CA GLU A 61 4.11 -2.42 12.16
C GLU A 61 3.39 -3.64 11.65
N HIS A 62 4.16 -4.51 11.04
CA HIS A 62 3.70 -5.81 10.58
C HIS A 62 4.74 -6.82 11.00
N GLU A 63 4.31 -7.80 11.81
CA GLU A 63 5.23 -8.82 12.30
C GLU A 63 6.44 -8.21 12.99
N GLY A 64 6.19 -7.15 13.75
CA GLY A 64 7.23 -6.52 14.54
C GLY A 64 8.12 -5.55 13.80
N GLU A 65 7.90 -5.36 12.50
CA GLU A 65 8.73 -4.48 11.70
C GLU A 65 7.93 -3.30 11.22
N PRO A 66 8.55 -2.11 11.13
CA PRO A 66 7.85 -0.96 10.57
C PRO A 66 7.44 -1.25 9.13
N ILE A 67 6.25 -0.79 8.78
CA ILE A 67 5.75 -0.98 7.41
C ILE A 67 6.23 0.19 6.56
N PRO A 68 7.07 -0.05 5.55
CA PRO A 68 7.45 1.03 4.65
C PRO A 68 6.22 1.57 3.94
N MET A 69 6.14 2.87 3.77
CA MET A 69 4.98 3.50 3.16
C MET A 69 5.40 4.77 2.45
N CYS A 70 4.77 5.02 1.31
CA CYS A 70 4.83 6.34 0.69
C CYS A 70 3.44 6.68 0.20
N GLY A 71 3.19 7.97 -0.01
CA GLY A 71 1.87 8.40 -0.42
C GLY A 71 1.94 9.55 -1.39
N VAL A 72 0.93 9.64 -2.24
CA VAL A 72 0.79 10.75 -3.17
C VAL A 72 -0.62 11.31 -3.05
N PRO A 73 -0.77 12.63 -3.13
CA PRO A 73 -2.10 13.21 -3.07
C PRO A 73 -2.94 12.78 -4.26
N VAL A 74 -4.22 12.53 -4.02
CA VAL A 74 -5.11 12.10 -5.09
C VAL A 74 -5.13 13.11 -6.24
N HIS A 75 -5.13 14.40 -5.90
CA HIS A 75 -5.22 15.42 -6.95
C HIS A 75 -3.97 15.52 -7.80
N ALA A 76 -2.87 14.92 -7.39
CA ALA A 76 -1.63 14.93 -8.16
C ALA A 76 -1.28 13.55 -8.71
N ALA A 77 -2.16 12.59 -8.52
CA ALA A 77 -1.82 11.19 -8.81
C ALA A 77 -1.54 10.95 -10.28
N GLU A 78 -2.22 11.67 -11.17
CA GLU A 78 -2.03 11.44 -12.60
C GLU A 78 -0.57 11.61 -13.03
N ALA A 79 0.05 12.68 -12.53
CA ALA A 79 1.43 12.95 -12.90
C ALA A 79 2.37 11.87 -12.35
N TYR A 80 2.11 11.43 -11.13
CA TYR A 80 2.93 10.38 -10.54
C TYR A 80 2.72 9.04 -11.25
N LEU A 81 1.47 8.73 -11.60
CA LEU A 81 1.18 7.51 -12.33
C LEU A 81 1.92 7.49 -13.66
N ALA A 82 1.90 8.61 -14.38
CA ALA A 82 2.60 8.68 -15.65
C ALA A 82 4.08 8.40 -15.49
N ARG A 83 4.68 8.91 -14.42
CA ARG A 83 6.10 8.68 -14.19
C ARG A 83 6.40 7.22 -13.88
N LEU A 84 5.53 6.58 -13.10
CA LEU A 84 5.71 5.15 -12.80
C LEU A 84 5.57 4.30 -14.05
N ILE A 85 4.58 4.61 -14.87
CA ILE A 85 4.38 3.84 -16.10
C ILE A 85 5.57 4.02 -17.03
N ARG A 86 6.09 5.24 -17.15
CA ARG A 86 7.28 5.47 -17.95
C ARG A 86 8.49 4.74 -17.39
N GLY A 87 8.49 4.51 -16.08
CA GLY A 87 9.56 3.77 -15.45
C GLY A 87 9.45 2.26 -15.60
N GLY A 88 8.42 1.81 -16.29
CA GLY A 88 8.26 0.38 -16.56
C GLY A 88 7.37 -0.35 -15.59
N PHE A 89 6.68 0.36 -14.70
CA PHE A 89 5.83 -0.28 -13.71
C PHE A 89 4.41 -0.41 -14.21
N ARG A 90 3.76 -1.47 -13.78
CA ARG A 90 2.31 -1.60 -13.90
C ARG A 90 1.71 -1.10 -12.60
N VAL A 91 0.56 -0.45 -12.71
CA VAL A 91 -0.09 0.14 -11.54
C VAL A 91 -1.53 -0.33 -11.48
N ALA A 92 -1.93 -0.77 -10.31
CA ALA A 92 -3.33 -1.08 -10.04
C ALA A 92 -3.83 -0.08 -9.02
N ILE A 93 -5.10 0.29 -9.14
CA ILE A 93 -5.70 1.26 -8.23
C ILE A 93 -6.84 0.58 -7.50
N ALA A 94 -6.84 0.71 -6.18
CA ALA A 94 -7.90 0.17 -5.36
C ALA A 94 -8.33 1.22 -4.37
N GLU A 95 -9.57 1.13 -3.94
CA GLU A 95 -10.10 2.03 -2.94
C GLU A 95 -10.48 1.23 -1.73
N GLN A 96 -10.30 1.85 -0.57
CA GLN A 96 -10.76 1.24 0.65
C GLN A 96 -12.26 1.12 0.59
N THR A 97 -12.75 -0.10 0.74
CA THR A 97 -14.18 -0.30 0.71
C THR A 97 -14.79 0.20 2.01
N GLU A 98 -16.10 0.24 2.04
CA GLU A 98 -16.77 0.59 3.24
C GLU A 98 -16.33 -0.29 4.37
N ASN A 99 -16.39 0.28 5.57
CA ASN A 99 -15.98 -0.45 6.76
C ASN A 99 -16.71 -1.79 6.83
N PRO A 100 -15.97 -2.89 6.85
CA PRO A 100 -16.64 -4.21 6.91
C PRO A 100 -17.57 -4.36 8.09
N ALA A 101 -17.30 -3.66 9.18
CA ALA A 101 -18.17 -3.74 10.35
C ALA A 101 -19.55 -3.12 10.07
N GLU A 102 -19.64 -2.31 9.05
CA GLU A 102 -20.90 -1.68 8.67
C GLU A 102 -21.58 -2.42 7.53
N ALA A 103 -20.87 -3.31 6.92
CA ALA A 103 -21.41 -4.03 5.77
C ALA A 103 -22.34 -5.14 6.21
#